data_424c60254c1c10ef1e7d4ac75c64d19b
#
_entry.id   424c60254c1c10ef1e7d4ac75c64d19b
#
_cell.length_a   1.000
_cell.length_b   1.000
_cell.length_c   1.000
_cell.angle_alpha   90.00
_cell.angle_beta   90.00
_cell.angle_gamma   90.00
#
_symmetry.space_group_name_H-M   'P 1'
#
loop_
_entity.id
_entity.type
_entity.pdbx_description
1 polymer ?
#
loop_
_entity_poly.entity_id
_entity_poly.type
_entity_poly.pdbx_seq_one_letter_code
_entity_poly.pdbx_strand_id
1 'polypeptide(L)'
;MSDPAKSCQRTLEALSESQMYRDYERAFTEGTGLPLRLQGPNLLHVVRYAKKQENPFCALMAKTDRSCTPSSAQGYALQCRLEEEAQFAPKTLKGFAGLCETVVPVRVGETVIAFLHTGQVLLQRPDKVKFKLIAATLFKWGAEVDLKKLEECYFRTRVLTLKQYEALIGLLNAFARQLASCCRDLILQAQQKDSPAIGRARSFIADHSDEALSLAAVARVANMSATYFSAKFKEVGGINFVDYVARTRVEKARTLFLNPDRRVSEVAFAVGFQSLSQFNRAFRKIAGQSPRDSRAALAVT
;
A
#
# COMPACT_ATOMS: atom_id res chain seq x y z
N MET A 1 17.50 3.43 -10.46
CA MET A 1 16.29 3.80 -9.68
C MET A 1 16.49 3.29 -8.25
N SER A 2 16.32 4.15 -7.26
CA SER A 2 16.18 3.72 -5.86
C SER A 2 15.15 2.60 -5.81
N ASP A 3 15.32 1.63 -4.89
CA ASP A 3 14.33 0.57 -4.63
C ASP A 3 12.93 1.22 -4.75
N PRO A 4 12.12 0.89 -5.76
CA PRO A 4 10.86 1.58 -5.99
C PRO A 4 9.98 1.55 -4.74
N ALA A 5 10.04 0.48 -3.95
CA ALA A 5 9.32 0.39 -2.69
C ALA A 5 9.85 1.36 -1.63
N LYS A 6 11.17 1.50 -1.47
CA LYS A 6 11.75 2.47 -0.53
C LYS A 6 11.67 3.91 -1.01
N SER A 7 11.79 4.14 -2.32
CA SER A 7 11.57 5.46 -2.89
C SER A 7 10.09 5.86 -2.72
N CYS A 8 9.18 4.94 -2.99
CA CYS A 8 7.75 5.13 -2.77
C CYS A 8 7.44 5.37 -1.29
N GLN A 9 8.04 4.61 -0.39
CA GLN A 9 7.84 4.78 1.06
C GLN A 9 8.38 6.12 1.56
N ARG A 10 9.58 6.55 1.15
CA ARG A 10 10.12 7.88 1.50
C ARG A 10 9.27 9.01 0.93
N THR A 11 8.80 8.87 -0.30
CA THR A 11 7.89 9.84 -0.91
C THR A 11 6.57 9.90 -0.16
N LEU A 12 6.03 8.75 0.26
CA LEU A 12 4.82 8.66 1.07
C LEU A 12 5.00 9.31 2.45
N GLU A 13 6.13 9.04 3.12
CA GLU A 13 6.48 9.67 4.41
C GLU A 13 6.56 11.20 4.23
N ALA A 14 7.30 11.67 3.23
CA ALA A 14 7.43 13.11 2.93
C ALA A 14 6.07 13.76 2.60
N LEU A 15 5.19 13.06 1.89
CA LEU A 15 3.82 13.54 1.62
C LEU A 15 2.97 13.59 2.88
N SER A 16 2.97 12.54 3.68
CA SER A 16 2.18 12.48 4.92
C SER A 16 2.62 13.53 5.94
N GLU A 17 3.90 13.91 5.92
CA GLU A 17 4.48 14.96 6.73
C GLU A 17 4.36 16.36 6.13
N SER A 18 3.94 16.46 4.86
CA SER A 18 3.79 17.76 4.20
C SER A 18 2.71 18.61 4.86
N GLN A 19 2.96 19.91 4.94
CA GLN A 19 1.98 20.86 5.48
C GLN A 19 0.67 20.80 4.69
N MET A 20 0.76 20.68 3.36
CA MET A 20 -0.39 20.58 2.48
C MET A 20 -1.30 19.39 2.83
N TYR A 21 -0.72 18.18 3.04
CA TYR A 21 -1.51 17.01 3.41
C TYR A 21 -2.16 17.18 4.78
N ARG A 22 -1.40 17.63 5.77
CA ARG A 22 -1.91 17.83 7.15
C ARG A 22 -3.03 18.87 7.21
N ASP A 23 -2.90 19.97 6.46
CA ASP A 23 -3.94 21.01 6.43
C ASP A 23 -5.20 20.50 5.73
N TYR A 24 -5.03 19.73 4.64
CA TYR A 24 -6.18 19.13 3.95
C TYR A 24 -6.84 18.04 4.80
N GLU A 25 -6.09 17.13 5.41
CA GLU A 25 -6.60 16.09 6.30
C GLU A 25 -7.43 16.71 7.44
N ARG A 26 -6.89 17.74 8.07
CA ARG A 26 -7.58 18.48 9.14
C ARG A 26 -8.87 19.13 8.62
N ALA A 27 -8.78 19.92 7.56
CA ALA A 27 -9.93 20.62 6.99
C ALA A 27 -11.01 19.64 6.51
N PHE A 28 -10.60 18.54 5.85
CA PHE A 28 -11.51 17.49 5.42
C PHE A 28 -12.20 16.83 6.62
N THR A 29 -11.44 16.43 7.63
CA THR A 29 -11.98 15.74 8.80
C THR A 29 -12.89 16.64 9.64
N GLU A 30 -12.48 17.89 9.89
CA GLU A 30 -13.30 18.85 10.64
C GLU A 30 -14.57 19.27 9.86
N GLY A 31 -14.43 19.53 8.56
CA GLY A 31 -15.55 19.95 7.72
C GLY A 31 -16.55 18.85 7.42
N THR A 32 -16.08 17.62 7.23
CA THR A 32 -16.94 16.48 6.85
C THR A 32 -17.27 15.57 8.00
N GLY A 33 -16.45 15.55 9.07
CA GLY A 33 -16.48 14.56 10.16
C GLY A 33 -16.15 13.15 9.70
N LEU A 34 -15.53 12.99 8.53
CA LEU A 34 -15.06 11.70 8.00
C LEU A 34 -13.57 11.54 8.26
N PRO A 35 -13.12 10.32 8.58
CA PRO A 35 -11.70 10.05 8.67
C PRO A 35 -11.06 10.14 7.27
N LEU A 36 -9.81 10.61 7.23
CA LEU A 36 -8.97 10.59 6.04
C LEU A 36 -7.62 9.98 6.38
N ARG A 37 -7.09 9.12 5.52
CA ARG A 37 -5.76 8.54 5.67
C ARG A 37 -5.08 8.34 4.32
N LEU A 38 -3.81 8.66 4.28
CA LEU A 38 -2.91 8.36 3.16
C LEU A 38 -2.14 7.07 3.47
N GLN A 39 -2.14 6.11 2.55
CA GLN A 39 -1.46 4.82 2.69
C GLN A 39 -0.79 4.44 1.37
N GLY A 40 0.38 3.80 1.46
CA GLY A 40 1.08 3.26 0.29
C GLY A 40 0.44 1.96 -0.21
N PRO A 41 0.60 1.64 -1.50
CA PRO A 41 0.14 0.39 -2.05
C PRO A 41 0.91 -0.80 -1.43
N ASN A 42 0.24 -1.94 -1.28
CA ASN A 42 0.81 -3.18 -0.71
C ASN A 42 1.39 -3.07 0.71
N LEU A 43 1.12 -2.00 1.42
CA LEU A 43 1.40 -1.95 2.85
C LEU A 43 0.34 -2.81 3.55
N LEU A 44 0.70 -4.05 3.88
CA LEU A 44 -0.09 -5.06 4.61
C LEU A 44 -0.47 -4.61 6.04
N HIS A 45 -0.42 -3.34 6.33
CA HIS A 45 -0.77 -2.77 7.61
C HIS A 45 -2.15 -2.12 7.52
N VAL A 46 -2.98 -2.70 8.30
CA VAL A 46 -4.29 -2.25 8.74
C VAL A 46 -4.40 -0.73 8.72
N VAL A 47 -5.26 -0.19 7.89
CA VAL A 47 -5.64 1.22 7.96
C VAL A 47 -6.22 1.48 9.34
N ARG A 48 -5.44 2.11 10.21
CA ARG A 48 -5.93 2.61 11.51
C ARG A 48 -6.12 4.09 11.40
N TYR A 49 -7.36 4.53 11.47
CA TYR A 49 -7.65 5.94 11.65
C TYR A 49 -7.22 6.41 13.05
N ALA A 50 -6.92 7.69 13.20
CA ALA A 50 -6.67 8.24 14.53
C ALA A 50 -7.89 7.97 15.43
N LYS A 51 -7.68 7.55 16.68
CA LYS A 51 -8.76 7.12 17.61
C LYS A 51 -9.91 8.12 17.73
N LYS A 52 -9.65 9.43 17.53
CA LYS A 52 -10.67 10.49 17.58
C LYS A 52 -11.52 10.59 16.31
N GLN A 53 -11.08 9.99 15.22
CA GLN A 53 -11.70 10.11 13.90
C GLN A 53 -12.39 8.82 13.47
N GLU A 54 -12.08 7.71 14.12
CA GLU A 54 -12.65 6.41 13.81
C GLU A 54 -14.13 6.36 14.25
N ASN A 55 -14.98 5.79 13.39
CA ASN A 55 -16.38 5.55 13.73
C ASN A 55 -16.47 4.67 14.99
N PRO A 56 -17.25 5.08 16.02
CA PRO A 56 -17.36 4.32 17.28
C PRO A 56 -17.82 2.88 17.10
N PHE A 57 -18.67 2.59 16.11
CA PHE A 57 -19.08 1.23 15.76
C PHE A 57 -17.88 0.41 15.28
N CYS A 58 -17.08 0.96 14.35
CA CYS A 58 -15.87 0.32 13.86
C CYS A 58 -14.83 0.14 14.98
N ALA A 59 -14.65 1.13 15.84
CA ALA A 59 -13.74 1.07 16.97
C ALA A 59 -14.12 -0.01 17.99
N LEU A 60 -15.42 -0.25 18.23
CA LEU A 60 -15.88 -1.38 19.06
C LEU A 60 -15.64 -2.72 18.36
N MET A 61 -15.95 -2.79 17.08
CA MET A 61 -15.70 -3.98 16.27
C MET A 61 -14.22 -4.33 16.19
N ALA A 62 -13.32 -3.34 16.17
CA ALA A 62 -11.88 -3.55 16.16
C ALA A 62 -11.33 -4.26 17.41
N LYS A 63 -12.09 -4.32 18.49
CA LYS A 63 -11.71 -5.02 19.72
C LYS A 63 -12.03 -6.52 19.67
N THR A 64 -12.75 -6.97 18.65
CA THR A 64 -13.11 -8.38 18.48
C THR A 64 -12.23 -9.01 17.42
N ASP A 65 -11.58 -10.14 17.72
CA ASP A 65 -10.67 -10.82 16.80
C ASP A 65 -11.31 -11.37 15.51
N ARG A 66 -12.65 -11.29 15.40
CA ARG A 66 -13.44 -11.87 14.32
C ARG A 66 -14.26 -10.87 13.51
N SER A 67 -13.95 -9.58 13.63
CA SER A 67 -14.72 -8.53 12.97
C SER A 67 -14.19 -8.17 11.58
N CYS A 68 -15.00 -7.44 10.82
CA CYS A 68 -14.57 -6.76 9.57
C CYS A 68 -13.57 -5.62 9.81
N THR A 69 -12.77 -5.71 10.87
CA THR A 69 -11.66 -4.78 11.05
C THR A 69 -10.54 -5.16 10.11
N PRO A 70 -9.73 -4.20 9.71
CA PRO A 70 -8.57 -4.47 8.89
C PRO A 70 -7.62 -5.51 9.49
N SER A 71 -7.66 -5.77 10.80
CA SER A 71 -6.90 -6.84 11.47
C SER A 71 -7.55 -8.23 11.35
N SER A 72 -8.79 -8.33 10.89
CA SER A 72 -9.46 -9.61 10.60
C SER A 72 -9.25 -10.00 9.13
N ALA A 73 -9.32 -11.31 8.84
CA ALA A 73 -9.21 -11.81 7.47
C ALA A 73 -10.22 -11.15 6.50
N GLN A 74 -11.44 -10.86 6.98
CA GLN A 74 -12.49 -10.24 6.16
C GLN A 74 -12.27 -8.74 5.93
N GLY A 75 -11.81 -8.00 6.93
CA GLY A 75 -11.46 -6.59 6.78
C GLY A 75 -10.24 -6.42 5.86
N TYR A 76 -9.27 -7.30 5.98
CA TYR A 76 -8.12 -7.37 5.10
C TYR A 76 -8.54 -7.65 3.64
N ALA A 77 -9.40 -8.66 3.43
CA ALA A 77 -9.91 -8.99 2.09
C ALA A 77 -10.70 -7.81 1.46
N LEU A 78 -11.51 -7.11 2.26
CA LEU A 78 -12.22 -5.91 1.80
C LEU A 78 -11.25 -4.80 1.36
N GLN A 79 -10.20 -4.58 2.12
CA GLN A 79 -9.19 -3.56 1.81
C GLN A 79 -8.38 -3.93 0.56
N CYS A 80 -7.92 -5.17 0.44
CA CYS A 80 -7.22 -5.64 -0.76
C CYS A 80 -8.11 -5.45 -2.00
N ARG A 81 -9.35 -5.86 -1.91
CA ARG A 81 -10.32 -5.69 -3.00
C ARG A 81 -10.57 -4.22 -3.35
N LEU A 82 -10.67 -3.33 -2.34
CA LEU A 82 -10.78 -1.89 -2.57
C LEU A 82 -9.59 -1.35 -3.33
N GLU A 83 -8.37 -1.69 -2.92
CA GLU A 83 -7.13 -1.22 -3.56
C GLU A 83 -6.96 -1.80 -4.96
N GLU A 84 -7.31 -3.08 -5.19
CA GLU A 84 -7.30 -3.70 -6.51
C GLU A 84 -8.28 -3.05 -7.47
N GLU A 85 -9.53 -2.82 -7.02
CA GLU A 85 -10.56 -2.20 -7.84
C GLU A 85 -10.35 -0.68 -8.02
N ALA A 86 -9.57 -0.03 -7.14
CA ALA A 86 -9.30 1.42 -7.16
C ALA A 86 -8.04 1.81 -7.95
N GLN A 87 -7.50 0.95 -8.80
CA GLN A 87 -6.24 1.24 -9.52
C GLN A 87 -6.32 2.49 -10.42
N PHE A 88 -7.48 2.78 -10.99
CA PHE A 88 -7.65 3.85 -11.97
C PHE A 88 -8.60 4.96 -11.54
N ALA A 89 -9.55 4.66 -10.67
CA ALA A 89 -10.59 5.58 -10.23
C ALA A 89 -10.99 5.30 -8.78
N PRO A 90 -11.61 6.26 -8.08
CA PRO A 90 -12.14 6.02 -6.75
C PRO A 90 -13.08 4.81 -6.72
N LYS A 91 -12.96 3.98 -5.70
CA LYS A 91 -13.82 2.82 -5.49
C LYS A 91 -14.42 2.83 -4.12
N THR A 92 -15.72 2.57 -4.05
CA THR A 92 -16.49 2.46 -2.81
C THR A 92 -17.02 1.03 -2.66
N LEU A 93 -16.79 0.41 -1.53
CA LEU A 93 -17.40 -0.86 -1.15
C LEU A 93 -18.20 -0.70 0.15
N LYS A 94 -19.17 -1.59 0.34
CA LYS A 94 -19.95 -1.68 1.59
C LYS A 94 -19.43 -2.84 2.43
N GLY A 95 -19.05 -2.54 3.66
CA GLY A 95 -18.74 -3.54 4.67
C GLY A 95 -20.00 -4.29 5.15
N PHE A 96 -19.80 -5.29 6.01
CA PHE A 96 -20.87 -6.18 6.45
C PHE A 96 -22.03 -5.47 7.18
N ALA A 97 -21.75 -4.38 7.91
CA ALA A 97 -22.75 -3.56 8.60
C ALA A 97 -23.39 -2.49 7.68
N GLY A 98 -23.08 -2.51 6.39
CA GLY A 98 -23.57 -1.54 5.43
C GLY A 98 -22.83 -0.20 5.44
N LEU A 99 -21.75 -0.06 6.23
CA LEU A 99 -20.89 1.10 6.21
C LEU A 99 -20.10 1.13 4.88
N CYS A 100 -20.06 2.30 4.27
CA CYS A 100 -19.30 2.52 3.06
C CYS A 100 -17.86 2.92 3.39
N GLU A 101 -16.92 2.32 2.67
CA GLU A 101 -15.51 2.71 2.65
C GLU A 101 -15.11 3.00 1.21
N THR A 102 -14.29 4.03 1.05
CA THR A 102 -13.83 4.47 -0.28
C THR A 102 -12.32 4.64 -0.27
N VAL A 103 -11.74 4.20 -1.36
CA VAL A 103 -10.31 4.37 -1.66
C VAL A 103 -10.19 5.21 -2.93
N VAL A 104 -9.34 6.23 -2.88
CA VAL A 104 -9.03 7.13 -3.99
C VAL A 104 -7.55 6.99 -4.33
N PRO A 105 -7.19 6.58 -5.55
CA PRO A 105 -5.80 6.37 -5.92
C PRO A 105 -5.06 7.69 -6.15
N VAL A 106 -3.83 7.78 -5.67
CA VAL A 106 -2.87 8.84 -5.97
C VAL A 106 -1.88 8.30 -6.99
N ARG A 107 -1.93 8.79 -8.23
CA ARG A 107 -1.18 8.22 -9.36
C ARG A 107 -0.17 9.21 -9.95
N VAL A 108 1.01 8.69 -10.27
CA VAL A 108 2.00 9.40 -11.11
C VAL A 108 2.20 8.57 -12.38
N GLY A 109 1.70 9.07 -13.49
CA GLY A 109 1.63 8.30 -14.74
C GLY A 109 0.77 7.04 -14.56
N GLU A 110 1.29 5.90 -14.95
CA GLU A 110 0.62 4.60 -14.83
C GLU A 110 0.73 3.97 -13.43
N THR A 111 1.53 4.53 -12.53
CA THR A 111 1.83 3.94 -11.23
C THR A 111 0.98 4.55 -10.13
N VAL A 112 0.33 3.71 -9.33
CA VAL A 112 -0.28 4.11 -8.05
C VAL A 112 0.82 4.21 -7.00
N ILE A 113 0.97 5.37 -6.38
CA ILE A 113 1.98 5.66 -5.36
C ILE A 113 1.41 5.69 -3.95
N ALA A 114 0.13 5.96 -3.83
CA ALA A 114 -0.60 5.95 -2.57
C ALA A 114 -2.10 5.82 -2.81
N PHE A 115 -2.83 5.56 -1.73
CA PHE A 115 -4.28 5.59 -1.66
C PHE A 115 -4.73 6.54 -0.54
N LEU A 116 -5.76 7.33 -0.81
CA LEU A 116 -6.50 8.06 0.20
C LEU A 116 -7.71 7.22 0.62
N HIS A 117 -7.76 6.86 1.89
CA HIS A 117 -8.85 6.09 2.49
C HIS A 117 -9.79 7.01 3.27
N THR A 118 -11.10 6.83 3.07
CA THR A 118 -12.14 7.51 3.83
C THR A 118 -13.40 6.64 3.90
N GLY A 119 -14.37 7.05 4.71
CA GLY A 119 -15.65 6.34 4.78
C GLY A 119 -16.16 6.15 6.19
N GLN A 120 -16.51 4.91 6.54
CA GLN A 120 -17.16 4.50 7.79
C GLN A 120 -18.51 5.22 8.02
N VAL A 121 -19.27 5.40 6.93
CA VAL A 121 -20.56 6.08 6.93
C VAL A 121 -21.66 5.21 6.36
N LEU A 122 -22.90 5.51 6.71
CA LEU A 122 -24.08 4.91 6.10
C LEU A 122 -24.65 5.85 5.02
N LEU A 123 -25.08 5.28 3.90
CA LEU A 123 -25.80 6.01 2.85
C LEU A 123 -27.32 5.91 2.99
N GLN A 124 -27.77 5.19 3.98
CA GLN A 124 -29.18 5.02 4.35
C GLN A 124 -29.29 5.07 5.86
N ARG A 125 -30.41 5.58 6.36
CA ARG A 125 -30.65 5.61 7.81
C ARG A 125 -30.58 4.21 8.40
N PRO A 126 -29.90 4.04 9.54
CA PRO A 126 -29.88 2.76 10.26
C PRO A 126 -31.30 2.42 10.73
N ASP A 127 -31.63 1.13 10.69
CA ASP A 127 -32.91 0.62 11.20
C ASP A 127 -32.71 -0.61 12.09
N LYS A 128 -33.72 -0.91 12.94
CA LYS A 128 -33.63 -2.02 13.89
C LYS A 128 -33.60 -3.40 13.21
N VAL A 129 -34.17 -3.53 12.00
CA VAL A 129 -34.18 -4.82 11.27
C VAL A 129 -32.77 -5.12 10.80
N LYS A 130 -32.11 -4.13 10.18
CA LYS A 130 -30.70 -4.27 9.77
C LYS A 130 -29.79 -4.54 10.95
N PHE A 131 -29.98 -3.84 12.09
CA PHE A 131 -29.17 -4.10 13.28
C PHE A 131 -29.35 -5.53 13.81
N LYS A 132 -30.57 -6.08 13.82
CA LYS A 132 -30.83 -7.48 14.20
C LYS A 132 -30.06 -8.47 13.30
N LEU A 133 -29.99 -8.20 11.99
CA LEU A 133 -29.19 -9.02 11.06
C LEU A 133 -27.69 -8.94 11.36
N ILE A 134 -27.19 -7.73 11.68
CA ILE A 134 -25.79 -7.53 12.11
C ILE A 134 -25.54 -8.33 13.40
N ALA A 135 -26.38 -8.21 14.42
CA ALA A 135 -26.24 -8.93 15.68
C ALA A 135 -26.27 -10.45 15.49
N ALA A 136 -27.19 -10.97 14.65
CA ALA A 136 -27.26 -12.39 14.31
C ALA A 136 -26.00 -12.88 13.60
N THR A 137 -25.42 -12.05 12.73
CA THR A 137 -24.15 -12.38 12.03
C THR A 137 -23.00 -12.43 13.01
N LEU A 138 -22.90 -11.47 13.93
CA LEU A 138 -21.88 -11.43 14.96
C LEU A 138 -21.97 -12.63 15.90
N PHE A 139 -23.18 -13.03 16.28
CA PHE A 139 -23.42 -14.24 17.06
C PHE A 139 -22.91 -15.50 16.33
N LYS A 140 -23.21 -15.65 15.02
CA LYS A 140 -22.70 -16.75 14.20
C LYS A 140 -21.18 -16.77 14.13
N TRP A 141 -20.54 -15.62 14.15
CA TRP A 141 -19.07 -15.52 14.17
C TRP A 141 -18.46 -15.77 15.55
N GLY A 142 -19.28 -15.89 16.60
CA GLY A 142 -18.83 -16.02 17.99
C GLY A 142 -18.09 -14.76 18.47
N ALA A 143 -18.49 -13.59 18.00
CA ALA A 143 -17.90 -12.34 18.41
C ALA A 143 -18.42 -11.92 19.79
N GLU A 144 -17.52 -11.76 20.75
CA GLU A 144 -17.85 -11.24 22.09
C GLU A 144 -17.87 -9.72 22.04
N VAL A 145 -19.07 -9.13 21.96
CA VAL A 145 -19.27 -7.68 21.91
C VAL A 145 -20.51 -7.29 22.72
N ASP A 146 -20.41 -6.16 23.39
CA ASP A 146 -21.58 -5.54 24.04
C ASP A 146 -22.56 -5.04 22.97
N LEU A 147 -23.60 -5.85 22.70
CA LEU A 147 -24.58 -5.57 21.66
C LEU A 147 -25.37 -4.28 21.92
N LYS A 148 -25.61 -3.93 23.20
CA LYS A 148 -26.30 -2.69 23.57
C LYS A 148 -25.50 -1.46 23.17
N LYS A 149 -24.23 -1.46 23.55
CA LYS A 149 -23.29 -0.40 23.19
C LYS A 149 -23.02 -0.33 21.68
N LEU A 150 -22.96 -1.49 21.03
CA LEU A 150 -22.80 -1.58 19.59
C LEU A 150 -24.01 -1.00 18.84
N GLU A 151 -25.24 -1.30 19.31
CA GLU A 151 -26.48 -0.73 18.78
C GLU A 151 -26.47 0.79 18.88
N GLU A 152 -26.14 1.35 20.04
CA GLU A 152 -26.03 2.80 20.21
C GLU A 152 -25.04 3.43 19.25
N CYS A 153 -23.87 2.81 19.08
CA CYS A 153 -22.85 3.28 18.14
C CYS A 153 -23.32 3.18 16.68
N TYR A 154 -24.04 2.10 16.32
CA TYR A 154 -24.60 1.93 14.98
C TYR A 154 -25.62 3.01 14.65
N PHE A 155 -26.55 3.32 15.57
CA PHE A 155 -27.55 4.36 15.36
C PHE A 155 -26.99 5.79 15.41
N ARG A 156 -25.81 5.98 16.01
CA ARG A 156 -25.04 7.24 15.98
C ARG A 156 -24.14 7.38 14.76
N THR A 157 -24.02 6.33 13.96
CA THR A 157 -23.19 6.38 12.75
C THR A 157 -23.70 7.46 11.81
N ARG A 158 -22.77 8.25 11.28
CA ARG A 158 -23.08 9.32 10.33
C ARG A 158 -23.77 8.78 9.09
N VAL A 159 -24.84 9.47 8.70
CA VAL A 159 -25.59 9.17 7.47
C VAL A 159 -25.40 10.31 6.48
N LEU A 160 -24.99 9.99 5.28
CA LEU A 160 -24.90 10.92 4.16
C LEU A 160 -25.83 10.47 3.04
N THR A 161 -26.37 11.42 2.30
CA THR A 161 -27.02 11.08 1.02
C THR A 161 -25.97 10.63 0.01
N LEU A 162 -26.36 9.78 -0.93
CA LEU A 162 -25.44 9.34 -2.00
C LEU A 162 -24.79 10.54 -2.71
N LYS A 163 -25.60 11.57 -3.03
CA LYS A 163 -25.12 12.80 -3.69
C LYS A 163 -24.06 13.54 -2.88
N GLN A 164 -24.26 13.66 -1.55
CA GLN A 164 -23.26 14.27 -0.66
C GLN A 164 -21.98 13.44 -0.62
N TYR A 165 -22.11 12.13 -0.54
CA TYR A 165 -20.94 11.24 -0.49
C TYR A 165 -20.13 11.28 -1.78
N GLU A 166 -20.80 11.22 -2.95
CA GLU A 166 -20.17 11.35 -4.26
C GLU A 166 -19.44 12.69 -4.42
N ALA A 167 -20.04 13.78 -3.96
CA ALA A 167 -19.40 15.10 -3.98
C ALA A 167 -18.11 15.14 -3.12
N LEU A 168 -18.13 14.53 -1.94
CA LEU A 168 -16.94 14.40 -1.09
C LEU A 168 -15.85 13.56 -1.74
N ILE A 169 -16.22 12.46 -2.38
CA ILE A 169 -15.26 11.63 -3.12
C ILE A 169 -14.69 12.40 -4.32
N GLY A 170 -15.50 13.21 -4.99
CA GLY A 170 -15.04 14.13 -6.04
C GLY A 170 -13.98 15.11 -5.55
N LEU A 171 -14.17 15.71 -4.37
CA LEU A 171 -13.18 16.59 -3.72
C LEU A 171 -11.88 15.84 -3.39
N LEU A 172 -12.00 14.63 -2.83
CA LEU A 172 -10.82 13.79 -2.55
C LEU A 172 -10.08 13.40 -3.81
N ASN A 173 -10.79 13.10 -4.90
CA ASN A 173 -10.17 12.78 -6.18
C ASN A 173 -9.45 13.99 -6.80
N ALA A 174 -9.96 15.21 -6.62
CA ALA A 174 -9.26 16.43 -6.99
C ALA A 174 -7.97 16.60 -6.15
N PHE A 175 -8.05 16.36 -4.85
CA PHE A 175 -6.88 16.42 -3.96
C PHE A 175 -5.85 15.32 -4.27
N ALA A 176 -6.29 14.11 -4.62
CA ALA A 176 -5.40 13.04 -5.06
C ALA A 176 -4.55 13.45 -6.28
N ARG A 177 -5.13 14.17 -7.23
CA ARG A 177 -4.38 14.74 -8.38
C ARG A 177 -3.36 15.78 -7.94
N GLN A 178 -3.71 16.63 -6.96
CA GLN A 178 -2.78 17.61 -6.39
C GLN A 178 -1.60 16.91 -5.69
N LEU A 179 -1.87 15.90 -4.87
CA LEU A 179 -0.83 15.07 -4.25
C LEU A 179 0.06 14.40 -5.30
N ALA A 180 -0.52 13.88 -6.37
CA ALA A 180 0.23 13.28 -7.48
C ALA A 180 1.19 14.27 -8.15
N SER A 181 0.79 15.53 -8.31
CA SER A 181 1.69 16.58 -8.81
C SER A 181 2.87 16.81 -7.86
N CYS A 182 2.60 16.97 -6.57
CA CYS A 182 3.67 17.13 -5.56
C CYS A 182 4.61 15.92 -5.52
N CYS A 183 4.09 14.71 -5.64
CA CYS A 183 4.91 13.51 -5.74
C CYS A 183 5.84 13.53 -6.94
N ARG A 184 5.33 13.94 -8.10
CA ARG A 184 6.13 14.07 -9.32
C ARG A 184 7.31 15.02 -9.09
N ASP A 185 7.05 16.17 -8.47
CA ASP A 185 8.07 17.17 -8.18
C ASP A 185 9.12 16.64 -7.20
N LEU A 186 8.71 15.93 -6.15
CA LEU A 186 9.61 15.26 -5.21
C LEU A 186 10.47 14.18 -5.90
N ILE A 187 9.87 13.38 -6.77
CA ILE A 187 10.59 12.34 -7.53
C ILE A 187 11.61 13.00 -8.48
N LEU A 188 11.23 14.05 -9.18
CA LEU A 188 12.13 14.80 -10.07
C LEU A 188 13.28 15.46 -9.29
N GLN A 189 13.00 16.08 -8.15
CA GLN A 189 14.04 16.64 -7.27
C GLN A 189 14.99 15.57 -6.72
N ALA A 190 14.46 14.41 -6.35
CA ALA A 190 15.29 13.28 -5.91
C ALA A 190 16.18 12.76 -7.05
N GLN A 191 15.65 12.69 -8.28
CA GLN A 191 16.42 12.32 -9.47
C GLN A 191 17.49 13.36 -9.83
N GLN A 192 17.23 14.65 -9.62
CA GLN A 192 18.23 15.71 -9.82
C GLN A 192 19.34 15.69 -8.77
N LYS A 193 19.06 15.24 -7.54
CA LYS A 193 20.07 15.04 -6.48
C LYS A 193 20.88 13.75 -6.69
N ASP A 194 20.35 12.76 -7.40
CA ASP A 194 21.09 11.58 -7.80
C ASP A 194 22.13 11.98 -8.86
N SER A 195 23.41 11.70 -8.61
CA SER A 195 24.43 11.84 -9.64
C SER A 195 23.95 11.14 -10.92
N PRO A 196 23.91 11.80 -12.08
CA PRO A 196 23.47 11.18 -13.33
C PRO A 196 24.17 9.85 -13.64
N ALA A 197 25.40 9.70 -13.14
CA ALA A 197 26.19 8.49 -13.24
C ALA A 197 25.61 7.32 -12.41
N ILE A 198 25.12 7.61 -11.19
CA ILE A 198 24.45 6.58 -10.37
C ILE A 198 23.08 6.23 -10.96
N GLY A 199 22.39 7.19 -11.55
CA GLY A 199 21.14 6.93 -12.30
C GLY A 199 21.37 5.94 -13.46
N ARG A 200 22.39 6.16 -14.31
CA ARG A 200 22.76 5.22 -15.40
C ARG A 200 23.09 3.82 -14.88
N ALA A 201 23.86 3.75 -13.77
CA ALA A 201 24.21 2.47 -13.17
C ALA A 201 22.97 1.70 -12.69
N ARG A 202 22.01 2.37 -12.10
CA ARG A 202 20.76 1.75 -11.62
C ARG A 202 19.88 1.26 -12.78
N SER A 203 19.74 2.05 -13.85
CA SER A 203 19.05 1.60 -15.06
C SER A 203 19.72 0.37 -15.64
N PHE A 204 21.04 0.38 -15.78
CA PHE A 204 21.80 -0.77 -16.27
C PHE A 204 21.59 -2.02 -15.40
N ILE A 205 21.60 -1.90 -14.07
CA ILE A 205 21.30 -3.01 -13.16
C ILE A 205 19.87 -3.53 -13.37
N ALA A 206 18.89 -2.64 -13.54
CA ALA A 206 17.50 -3.05 -13.76
C ALA A 206 17.32 -3.84 -15.06
N ASP A 207 17.98 -3.41 -16.12
CA ASP A 207 17.89 -4.03 -17.46
C ASP A 207 18.60 -5.39 -17.51
N HIS A 208 19.75 -5.52 -16.82
CA HIS A 208 20.63 -6.70 -16.86
C HIS A 208 20.67 -7.50 -15.55
N SER A 209 19.66 -7.38 -14.71
CA SER A 209 19.67 -8.01 -13.38
C SER A 209 19.68 -9.54 -13.41
N ASP A 210 19.23 -10.13 -14.49
CA ASP A 210 19.25 -11.58 -14.78
C ASP A 210 20.64 -12.10 -15.17
N GLU A 211 21.55 -11.22 -15.51
CA GLU A 211 22.92 -11.56 -15.89
C GLU A 211 23.90 -11.55 -14.70
N ALA A 212 25.13 -12.01 -14.93
CA ALA A 212 26.20 -11.93 -13.94
C ALA A 212 26.76 -10.51 -13.83
N LEU A 213 26.16 -9.69 -12.96
CA LEU A 213 26.59 -8.32 -12.72
C LEU A 213 27.78 -8.24 -11.74
N SER A 214 28.91 -7.67 -12.20
CA SER A 214 30.02 -7.32 -11.32
C SER A 214 30.01 -5.83 -10.96
N LEU A 215 30.48 -5.50 -9.75
CA LEU A 215 30.64 -4.13 -9.30
C LEU A 215 31.48 -3.30 -10.31
N ALA A 216 32.56 -3.90 -10.84
CA ALA A 216 33.45 -3.25 -11.78
C ALA A 216 32.77 -2.96 -13.13
N ALA A 217 31.92 -3.86 -13.62
CA ALA A 217 31.17 -3.64 -14.87
C ALA A 217 30.20 -2.47 -14.73
N VAL A 218 29.45 -2.42 -13.62
CA VAL A 218 28.47 -1.35 -13.37
C VAL A 218 29.15 -0.01 -13.06
N ALA A 219 30.29 -0.03 -12.37
CA ALA A 219 31.10 1.17 -12.14
C ALA A 219 31.57 1.81 -13.46
N ARG A 220 31.94 1.00 -14.45
CA ARG A 220 32.28 1.51 -15.80
C ARG A 220 31.13 2.21 -16.49
N VAL A 221 29.91 1.71 -16.38
CA VAL A 221 28.69 2.39 -16.88
C VAL A 221 28.48 3.76 -16.24
N ALA A 222 28.86 3.88 -14.96
CA ALA A 222 28.82 5.15 -14.23
C ALA A 222 30.03 6.05 -14.53
N ASN A 223 31.02 5.61 -15.32
CA ASN A 223 32.34 6.27 -15.52
C ASN A 223 33.07 6.51 -14.18
N MET A 224 33.05 5.53 -13.28
CA MET A 224 33.68 5.59 -11.96
C MET A 224 34.61 4.39 -11.73
N SER A 225 35.61 4.57 -10.84
CA SER A 225 36.34 3.43 -10.30
C SER A 225 35.43 2.58 -9.40
N ALA A 226 35.67 1.28 -9.30
CA ALA A 226 34.84 0.37 -8.52
C ALA A 226 34.74 0.78 -7.03
N THR A 227 35.84 1.23 -6.45
CA THR A 227 35.90 1.70 -5.06
C THR A 227 35.06 2.96 -4.84
N TYR A 228 35.23 3.97 -5.69
CA TYR A 228 34.45 5.21 -5.61
C TYR A 228 32.97 4.96 -5.88
N PHE A 229 32.64 4.16 -6.88
CA PHE A 229 31.28 3.76 -7.20
C PHE A 229 30.60 3.07 -6.01
N SER A 230 31.28 2.10 -5.36
CA SER A 230 30.72 1.39 -4.20
C SER A 230 30.35 2.33 -3.04
N ALA A 231 31.25 3.26 -2.72
CA ALA A 231 31.00 4.26 -1.68
C ALA A 231 29.84 5.19 -2.06
N LYS A 232 29.90 5.77 -3.27
CA LYS A 232 28.90 6.72 -3.78
C LYS A 232 27.51 6.08 -3.97
N PHE A 233 27.47 4.84 -4.47
CA PHE A 233 26.24 4.09 -4.64
C PHE A 233 25.51 3.85 -3.31
N LYS A 234 26.29 3.49 -2.26
CA LYS A 234 25.77 3.32 -0.91
C LYS A 234 25.32 4.65 -0.27
N GLU A 235 26.11 5.72 -0.46
CA GLU A 235 25.78 7.06 0.02
C GLU A 235 24.45 7.56 -0.55
N VAL A 236 24.31 7.48 -1.88
CA VAL A 236 23.11 7.94 -2.60
C VAL A 236 21.91 7.00 -2.40
N GLY A 237 22.13 5.69 -2.34
CA GLY A 237 21.08 4.65 -2.31
C GLY A 237 20.75 4.11 -0.92
N GLY A 238 21.58 4.41 0.08
CA GLY A 238 21.43 3.88 1.47
C GLY A 238 21.71 2.37 1.60
N ILE A 239 21.94 1.66 0.51
CA ILE A 239 22.26 0.22 0.48
C ILE A 239 23.45 -0.06 -0.45
N ASN A 240 24.19 -1.11 -0.16
CA ASN A 240 25.32 -1.50 -1.01
C ASN A 240 24.84 -2.11 -2.35
N PHE A 241 25.76 -2.19 -3.31
CA PHE A 241 25.51 -2.70 -4.66
C PHE A 241 24.92 -4.13 -4.65
N VAL A 242 25.48 -5.04 -3.85
CA VAL A 242 25.06 -6.45 -3.81
C VAL A 242 23.63 -6.58 -3.29
N ASP A 243 23.29 -5.88 -2.21
CA ASP A 243 21.93 -5.85 -1.67
C ASP A 243 20.94 -5.21 -2.65
N TYR A 244 21.38 -4.20 -3.43
CA TYR A 244 20.57 -3.57 -4.45
C TYR A 244 20.22 -4.54 -5.60
N VAL A 245 21.22 -5.24 -6.15
CA VAL A 245 21.02 -6.26 -7.19
C VAL A 245 20.10 -7.38 -6.69
N ALA A 246 20.35 -7.87 -5.46
CA ALA A 246 19.50 -8.91 -4.86
C ALA A 246 18.04 -8.46 -4.75
N ARG A 247 17.78 -7.21 -4.36
CA ARG A 247 16.41 -6.65 -4.29
C ARG A 247 15.76 -6.55 -5.65
N THR A 248 16.46 -6.02 -6.65
CA THR A 248 15.96 -5.94 -8.02
C THR A 248 15.54 -7.31 -8.55
N ARG A 249 16.33 -8.35 -8.28
CA ARG A 249 16.02 -9.73 -8.65
C ARG A 249 14.79 -10.28 -7.91
N VAL A 250 14.67 -10.01 -6.60
CA VAL A 250 13.52 -10.46 -5.80
C VAL A 250 12.23 -9.79 -6.28
N GLU A 251 12.26 -8.50 -6.62
CA GLU A 251 11.07 -7.82 -7.15
C GLU A 251 10.67 -8.37 -8.52
N LYS A 252 11.63 -8.63 -9.42
CA LYS A 252 11.33 -9.34 -10.69
C LYS A 252 10.74 -10.74 -10.44
N ALA A 253 11.27 -11.47 -9.44
CA ALA A 253 10.73 -12.78 -9.08
C ALA A 253 9.26 -12.71 -8.61
N ARG A 254 8.91 -11.71 -7.81
CA ARG A 254 7.52 -11.50 -7.36
C ARG A 254 6.57 -11.27 -8.55
N THR A 255 6.99 -10.48 -9.53
CA THR A 255 6.21 -10.28 -10.76
C THR A 255 6.07 -11.59 -11.57
N LEU A 256 7.13 -12.40 -11.64
CA LEU A 256 7.08 -13.69 -12.34
C LEU A 256 6.22 -14.74 -11.62
N PHE A 257 6.02 -14.63 -10.31
CA PHE A 257 5.12 -15.49 -9.53
C PHE A 257 3.64 -15.24 -9.78
N LEU A 258 3.27 -14.14 -10.44
CA LEU A 258 1.90 -13.93 -10.94
C LEU A 258 1.51 -14.97 -11.99
N ASN A 259 2.49 -15.60 -12.65
CA ASN A 259 2.25 -16.73 -13.53
C ASN A 259 2.32 -18.05 -12.71
N PRO A 260 1.20 -18.76 -12.48
CA PRO A 260 1.15 -19.96 -11.64
C PRO A 260 1.90 -21.16 -12.22
N ASP A 261 2.18 -21.18 -13.52
CA ASP A 261 2.84 -22.30 -14.19
C ASP A 261 4.35 -22.36 -13.94
N ARG A 262 4.96 -21.26 -13.50
CA ARG A 262 6.39 -21.20 -13.26
C ARG A 262 6.78 -21.80 -11.93
N ARG A 263 7.79 -22.66 -11.94
CA ARG A 263 8.37 -23.24 -10.71
C ARG A 263 9.25 -22.21 -10.00
N VAL A 264 9.31 -22.27 -8.66
CA VAL A 264 10.16 -21.38 -7.85
C VAL A 264 11.63 -21.46 -8.27
N SER A 265 12.12 -22.67 -8.61
CA SER A 265 13.49 -22.86 -9.10
C SER A 265 13.74 -22.20 -10.44
N GLU A 266 12.81 -22.31 -11.38
CA GLU A 266 12.92 -21.66 -12.69
C GLU A 266 12.96 -20.15 -12.56
N VAL A 267 12.08 -19.58 -11.73
CA VAL A 267 12.06 -18.14 -11.46
C VAL A 267 13.38 -17.69 -10.81
N ALA A 268 13.93 -18.44 -9.86
CA ALA A 268 15.19 -18.11 -9.21
C ALA A 268 16.34 -17.91 -10.21
N PHE A 269 16.48 -18.83 -11.17
CA PHE A 269 17.52 -18.75 -12.21
C PHE A 269 17.16 -17.69 -13.28
N ALA A 270 15.90 -17.57 -13.67
CA ALA A 270 15.44 -16.58 -14.65
C ALA A 270 15.69 -15.14 -14.21
N VAL A 271 15.69 -14.86 -12.89
CA VAL A 271 16.00 -13.53 -12.36
C VAL A 271 17.49 -13.34 -12.01
N GLY A 272 18.35 -14.32 -12.31
CA GLY A 272 19.81 -14.20 -12.25
C GLY A 272 20.46 -14.70 -10.95
N PHE A 273 19.78 -15.43 -10.08
CA PHE A 273 20.46 -16.09 -8.95
C PHE A 273 21.22 -17.34 -9.41
N GLN A 274 22.41 -17.51 -8.87
CA GLN A 274 23.29 -18.63 -9.23
C GLN A 274 22.94 -19.93 -8.46
N SER A 275 22.14 -19.84 -7.41
CA SER A 275 21.66 -21.01 -6.68
C SER A 275 20.32 -20.72 -5.99
N LEU A 276 19.53 -21.78 -5.85
CA LEU A 276 18.24 -21.73 -5.15
C LEU A 276 18.42 -21.35 -3.66
N SER A 277 19.53 -21.75 -3.04
CA SER A 277 19.84 -21.40 -1.64
C SER A 277 20.08 -19.90 -1.46
N GLN A 278 20.82 -19.26 -2.39
CA GLN A 278 21.00 -17.81 -2.39
C GLN A 278 19.68 -17.07 -2.62
N PHE A 279 18.88 -17.54 -3.57
CA PHE A 279 17.56 -16.99 -3.84
C PHE A 279 16.66 -17.04 -2.61
N ASN A 280 16.49 -18.22 -2.00
CA ASN A 280 15.62 -18.40 -0.84
C ASN A 280 16.04 -17.49 0.34
N ARG A 281 17.35 -17.38 0.59
CA ARG A 281 17.88 -16.50 1.65
C ARG A 281 17.63 -15.02 1.35
N ALA A 282 17.91 -14.57 0.12
CA ALA A 282 17.70 -13.21 -0.31
C ALA A 282 16.20 -12.86 -0.31
N PHE A 283 15.37 -13.74 -0.83
CA PHE A 283 13.93 -13.54 -0.89
C PHE A 283 13.32 -13.43 0.51
N ARG A 284 13.68 -14.34 1.45
CA ARG A 284 13.21 -14.27 2.84
C ARG A 284 13.69 -13.01 3.56
N LYS A 285 14.95 -12.60 3.34
CA LYS A 285 15.52 -11.36 3.91
C LYS A 285 14.77 -10.11 3.40
N ILE A 286 14.35 -10.09 2.14
CA ILE A 286 13.79 -8.90 1.46
C ILE A 286 12.27 -8.88 1.55
N ALA A 287 11.60 -10.01 1.32
CA ALA A 287 10.14 -10.13 1.28
C ALA A 287 9.51 -10.54 2.63
N GLY A 288 10.33 -10.89 3.65
CA GLY A 288 9.85 -11.31 4.96
C GLY A 288 9.25 -12.72 5.03
N GLN A 289 9.07 -13.38 3.87
CA GLN A 289 8.47 -14.72 3.75
C GLN A 289 9.22 -15.56 2.72
N SER A 290 8.94 -16.88 2.68
CA SER A 290 9.59 -17.74 1.68
C SER A 290 9.00 -17.48 0.26
N PRO A 291 9.79 -17.78 -0.81
CA PRO A 291 9.29 -17.70 -2.18
C PRO A 291 8.05 -18.58 -2.41
N ARG A 292 7.98 -19.72 -1.73
CA ARG A 292 6.87 -20.68 -1.82
C ARG A 292 5.59 -20.12 -1.20
N ASP A 293 5.72 -19.49 -0.03
CA ASP A 293 4.58 -18.87 0.66
C ASP A 293 4.08 -17.65 -0.12
N SER A 294 5.01 -16.84 -0.64
CA SER A 294 4.69 -15.70 -1.50
C SER A 294 3.93 -16.12 -2.75
N ARG A 295 4.35 -17.21 -3.42
CA ARG A 295 3.65 -17.75 -4.59
C ARG A 295 2.29 -18.34 -4.23
N ALA A 296 2.20 -19.07 -3.12
CA ALA A 296 0.92 -19.64 -2.66
C ALA A 296 -0.11 -18.56 -2.34
N ALA A 297 0.32 -17.46 -1.73
CA ALA A 297 -0.55 -16.31 -1.47
C ALA A 297 -1.09 -15.64 -2.75
N LEU A 298 -0.32 -15.67 -3.84
CA LEU A 298 -0.74 -15.13 -5.14
C LEU A 298 -1.62 -16.10 -5.95
N ALA A 299 -1.54 -17.42 -5.70
CA ALA A 299 -2.33 -18.44 -6.40
C ALA A 299 -3.74 -18.64 -5.83
N VAL A 300 -4.06 -18.02 -4.70
CA VAL A 300 -5.38 -18.12 -4.01
C VAL A 300 -6.28 -16.91 -4.39
N THR A 301 -5.79 -16.02 -5.22
CA THR A 301 -6.54 -14.87 -5.77
C THR A 301 -7.03 -15.16 -7.17
#